data_04734ebf7ed5da4d35dd0b0ad2d20188
#
_entry.id   04734ebf7ed5da4d35dd0b0ad2d20188
#
_cell.length_a   1.000
_cell.length_b   1.000
_cell.length_c   1.000
_cell.angle_alpha   90.00
_cell.angle_beta   90.00
_cell.angle_gamma   90.00
#
_symmetry.space_group_name_H-M   'P 1'
#
loop_
_entity.id
_entity.type
_entity.pdbx_description
1 polymer ?
#
loop_
_entity_poly.entity_id
_entity_poly.type
_entity_poly.pdbx_seq_one_letter_code
_entity_poly.pdbx_strand_id
1 'polypeptide(L)'
;MLTRNGELEDVIKTINSIEEHFNQWFHYPYVFLNDQPFEEDFKAKVRDVTVGALVEFGTIDEISWNFPSDVKDTFEFYNAIEDQGDRSILYGNLESYHKMCRFYSGLFYKHPLVQKYEWYWRLEPDVEFFCDITYDPFLEMLRTNKKYGFTIIIPELYWTVPNLFRHTKSFISQKGVTLGSLWKLFTKDYDIFESGDPELRDWINYDFQAKAKISEKIAIEQLLKKVDDFQQINDDKEGIMNLIHKARSRKHIVEDKFFNEEYNLCHFWSNFEIARLSVFDNDIYNSFFQYLEKSGGFWKERWGDAPVHSIGLSLTLDLDDVHYFRDIGYRHSTIQHCPHNAMGNEEFSYLASDSKFKRKNAAYDEGREFGCGCRCRCPKKKREIEDSMGFCVNIWVNLLNQQRGHERHVEVLNGNEMEEHIREDYLRQFGN
;
A
#
# COMPACT_ATOMS: atom_id res chain seq x y z
N MET A 1 -2.13 15.97 5.84
CA MET A 1 -1.91 14.98 6.93
C MET A 1 -3.17 14.85 7.76
N LEU A 2 -3.62 13.63 8.03
CA LEU A 2 -4.65 13.33 9.03
C LEU A 2 -3.95 12.91 10.31
N THR A 3 -4.27 13.55 11.44
CA THR A 3 -3.56 13.31 12.71
C THR A 3 -4.36 13.82 13.90
N ARG A 4 -4.06 13.31 15.08
CA ARG A 4 -4.68 13.70 16.36
C ARG A 4 -3.74 14.55 17.20
N ASN A 5 -4.30 15.33 18.14
CA ASN A 5 -3.49 16.15 19.06
C ASN A 5 -2.41 15.34 19.81
N GLY A 6 -2.72 14.09 20.16
CA GLY A 6 -1.77 13.21 20.86
C GLY A 6 -0.63 12.68 20.01
N GLU A 7 -0.61 12.90 18.71
CA GLU A 7 0.43 12.43 17.77
C GLU A 7 1.46 13.53 17.44
N LEU A 8 1.47 14.62 18.21
CA LEU A 8 2.28 15.81 17.93
C LEU A 8 3.77 15.51 17.73
N GLU A 9 4.36 14.64 18.55
CA GLU A 9 5.79 14.32 18.45
C GLU A 9 6.12 13.64 17.11
N ASP A 10 5.29 12.71 16.65
CA ASP A 10 5.48 12.01 15.38
C ASP A 10 5.21 12.94 14.20
N VAL A 11 4.22 13.84 14.32
CA VAL A 11 3.99 14.92 13.34
C VAL A 11 5.22 15.81 13.20
N ILE A 12 5.80 16.25 14.31
CA ILE A 12 7.00 17.11 14.28
C ILE A 12 8.19 16.39 13.62
N LYS A 13 8.39 15.10 13.90
CA LYS A 13 9.43 14.30 13.20
C LYS A 13 9.21 14.29 11.71
N THR A 14 7.98 14.01 11.27
CA THR A 14 7.63 13.99 9.84
C THR A 14 7.86 15.35 9.19
N ILE A 15 7.39 16.44 9.81
CA ILE A 15 7.54 17.78 9.25
C ILE A 15 9.03 18.17 9.19
N ASN A 16 9.80 17.92 10.22
CA ASN A 16 11.25 18.16 10.18
C ASN A 16 11.91 17.38 9.04
N SER A 17 11.54 16.12 8.84
CA SER A 17 12.11 15.30 7.77
C SER A 17 11.75 15.83 6.38
N ILE A 18 10.51 16.19 6.11
CA ILE A 18 10.13 16.72 4.79
C ILE A 18 10.62 18.16 4.57
N GLU A 19 10.72 18.99 5.61
CA GLU A 19 11.33 20.31 5.53
C GLU A 19 12.82 20.19 5.20
N GLU A 20 13.57 19.34 5.92
CA GLU A 20 15.01 19.13 5.69
C GLU A 20 15.31 18.70 4.25
N HIS A 21 14.48 17.81 3.69
CA HIS A 21 14.74 17.17 2.40
C HIS A 21 14.04 17.81 1.21
N PHE A 22 13.03 18.66 1.43
CA PHE A 22 12.22 19.19 0.34
C PHE A 22 11.62 20.57 0.63
N ASN A 23 10.70 20.67 1.60
CA ASN A 23 9.73 21.77 1.60
C ASN A 23 10.31 23.13 2.05
N GLN A 24 11.43 23.15 2.77
CA GLN A 24 12.13 24.40 3.08
C GLN A 24 12.52 25.22 1.85
N TRP A 25 12.58 24.61 0.66
CA TRP A 25 12.91 25.30 -0.60
C TRP A 25 11.71 25.54 -1.51
N PHE A 26 10.63 24.77 -1.32
CA PHE A 26 9.46 24.82 -2.20
C PHE A 26 8.25 25.50 -1.55
N HIS A 27 8.18 25.52 -0.21
CA HIS A 27 7.13 26.18 0.57
C HIS A 27 5.70 25.76 0.21
N TYR A 28 5.51 24.50 -0.15
CA TYR A 28 4.16 23.96 -0.38
C TYR A 28 3.34 24.01 0.90
N PRO A 29 2.05 24.36 0.81
CA PRO A 29 1.18 24.49 1.98
C PRO A 29 0.91 23.12 2.63
N TYR A 30 0.77 23.14 3.94
CA TYR A 30 0.35 21.99 4.74
C TYR A 30 -1.11 22.12 5.14
N VAL A 31 -1.86 21.02 4.99
CA VAL A 31 -3.23 20.87 5.49
C VAL A 31 -3.27 19.75 6.52
N PHE A 32 -3.59 20.09 7.75
CA PHE A 32 -3.80 19.14 8.84
C PHE A 32 -5.28 18.95 9.09
N LEU A 33 -5.72 17.70 9.14
CA LEU A 33 -7.11 17.31 9.41
C LEU A 33 -7.18 16.44 10.65
N ASN A 34 -8.25 16.63 11.43
CA ASN A 34 -8.56 15.85 12.62
C ASN A 34 -10.09 15.77 12.78
N ASP A 35 -10.59 14.76 13.46
CA ASP A 35 -11.99 14.65 13.86
C ASP A 35 -12.35 15.54 15.06
N GLN A 36 -11.35 16.12 15.73
CA GLN A 36 -11.48 17.06 16.81
C GLN A 36 -10.74 18.38 16.49
N PRO A 37 -11.12 19.50 17.08
CA PRO A 37 -10.34 20.73 16.95
C PRO A 37 -8.90 20.53 17.41
N PHE A 38 -7.95 21.11 16.64
CA PHE A 38 -6.55 21.12 17.04
C PHE A 38 -6.33 22.10 18.21
N GLU A 39 -5.56 21.66 19.19
CA GLU A 39 -5.13 22.47 20.32
C GLU A 39 -4.17 23.58 19.87
N GLU A 40 -4.17 24.72 20.57
CA GLU A 40 -3.31 25.85 20.21
C GLU A 40 -1.82 25.53 20.35
N ASP A 41 -1.44 24.71 21.34
CA ASP A 41 -0.06 24.22 21.50
C ASP A 41 0.39 23.36 20.30
N PHE A 42 -0.49 22.48 19.82
CA PHE A 42 -0.25 21.70 18.60
C PHE A 42 -0.01 22.62 17.40
N LYS A 43 -0.91 23.57 17.17
CA LYS A 43 -0.81 24.53 16.06
C LYS A 43 0.46 25.37 16.12
N ALA A 44 0.84 25.84 17.32
CA ALA A 44 2.04 26.64 17.53
C ALA A 44 3.29 25.84 17.19
N LYS A 45 3.44 24.62 17.75
CA LYS A 45 4.61 23.77 17.55
C LYS A 45 4.77 23.32 16.09
N VAL A 46 3.67 23.01 15.40
CA VAL A 46 3.73 22.68 13.97
C VAL A 46 4.18 23.90 13.15
N ARG A 47 3.67 25.10 13.44
CA ARG A 47 4.11 26.32 12.74
C ARG A 47 5.57 26.67 13.01
N ASP A 48 6.08 26.38 14.17
CA ASP A 48 7.47 26.66 14.54
C ASP A 48 8.48 25.83 13.73
N VAL A 49 8.08 24.64 13.28
CA VAL A 49 8.96 23.75 12.49
C VAL A 49 8.74 23.85 10.99
N THR A 50 7.69 24.51 10.52
CA THR A 50 7.46 24.76 9.09
C THR A 50 8.17 26.04 8.64
N VAL A 51 8.98 25.92 7.60
CA VAL A 51 9.81 27.05 7.11
C VAL A 51 9.08 27.81 6.01
N GLY A 52 8.37 28.87 6.38
CA GLY A 52 7.75 29.80 5.41
C GLY A 52 6.53 29.25 4.63
N ALA A 53 6.13 28.03 4.89
CA ALA A 53 4.95 27.41 4.26
C ALA A 53 3.66 27.83 4.98
N LEU A 54 2.55 27.94 4.22
CA LEU A 54 1.22 28.12 4.77
C LEU A 54 0.79 26.83 5.52
N VAL A 55 0.29 26.98 6.75
CA VAL A 55 -0.21 25.86 7.54
C VAL A 55 -1.69 26.07 7.87
N GLU A 56 -2.52 25.16 7.40
CA GLU A 56 -3.97 25.19 7.61
C GLU A 56 -4.40 23.99 8.47
N PHE A 57 -5.34 24.22 9.37
CA PHE A 57 -5.89 23.20 10.27
C PHE A 57 -7.40 23.11 10.07
N GLY A 58 -7.91 21.91 9.82
CA GLY A 58 -9.31 21.64 9.59
C GLY A 58 -9.86 20.56 10.52
N THR A 59 -11.14 20.70 10.84
CA THR A 59 -11.90 19.65 11.54
C THR A 59 -12.78 18.93 10.54
N ILE A 60 -12.74 17.61 10.57
CA ILE A 60 -13.60 16.76 9.75
C ILE A 60 -15.00 16.77 10.39
N ASP A 61 -16.01 16.98 9.58
CA ASP A 61 -17.39 16.97 10.07
C ASP A 61 -17.83 15.55 10.48
N GLU A 62 -18.81 15.47 11.38
CA GLU A 62 -19.27 14.20 11.95
C GLU A 62 -19.81 13.23 10.91
N ILE A 63 -20.42 13.71 9.83
CA ILE A 63 -21.01 12.88 8.78
C ILE A 63 -19.91 12.24 7.96
N SER A 64 -18.84 12.99 7.66
CA SER A 64 -17.69 12.49 6.92
C SER A 64 -16.83 11.54 7.76
N TRP A 65 -16.76 11.73 9.08
CA TRP A 65 -15.93 10.91 9.94
C TRP A 65 -16.64 9.64 10.44
N ASN A 66 -17.83 9.78 10.98
CA ASN A 66 -18.55 8.67 11.61
C ASN A 66 -19.24 7.77 10.58
N PHE A 67 -19.40 6.50 10.93
CA PHE A 67 -20.36 5.64 10.22
C PHE A 67 -21.78 6.16 10.43
N PRO A 68 -22.69 5.96 9.45
CA PRO A 68 -24.09 6.34 9.60
C PRO A 68 -24.71 5.76 10.87
N SER A 69 -25.61 6.51 11.52
CA SER A 69 -26.21 6.09 12.81
C SER A 69 -27.03 4.79 12.69
N ASP A 70 -27.67 4.56 11.55
CA ASP A 70 -28.39 3.33 11.24
C ASP A 70 -27.50 2.09 11.12
N VAL A 71 -26.17 2.29 11.00
CA VAL A 71 -25.15 1.26 11.02
C VAL A 71 -24.47 1.18 12.38
N LYS A 72 -23.94 2.33 12.86
CA LYS A 72 -23.09 2.40 14.05
C LYS A 72 -23.78 1.91 15.32
N ASP A 73 -25.07 2.20 15.48
CA ASP A 73 -25.83 1.86 16.69
C ASP A 73 -26.43 0.44 16.65
N THR A 74 -26.00 -0.39 15.72
CA THR A 74 -26.49 -1.77 15.55
C THR A 74 -25.61 -2.80 16.27
N PHE A 75 -26.23 -3.87 16.74
CA PHE A 75 -25.50 -5.03 17.28
C PHE A 75 -24.56 -5.65 16.24
N GLU A 76 -24.97 -5.66 14.97
CA GLU A 76 -24.15 -6.18 13.87
C GLU A 76 -22.83 -5.44 13.73
N PHE A 77 -22.84 -4.11 13.87
CA PHE A 77 -21.63 -3.30 13.81
C PHE A 77 -20.66 -3.64 14.94
N TYR A 78 -21.13 -3.61 16.19
CA TYR A 78 -20.27 -3.90 17.34
C TYR A 78 -19.72 -5.33 17.27
N ASN A 79 -20.56 -6.30 16.94
CA ASN A 79 -20.15 -7.68 16.82
C ASN A 79 -19.12 -7.90 15.70
N ALA A 80 -19.24 -7.17 14.58
CA ALA A 80 -18.28 -7.26 13.48
C ALA A 80 -16.90 -6.70 13.87
N ILE A 81 -16.87 -5.57 14.60
CA ILE A 81 -15.61 -4.97 15.11
C ILE A 81 -14.95 -5.90 16.14
N GLU A 82 -15.75 -6.47 17.06
CA GLU A 82 -15.28 -7.37 18.10
C GLU A 82 -14.74 -8.68 17.52
N ASP A 83 -15.48 -9.31 16.59
CA ASP A 83 -15.04 -10.52 15.88
C ASP A 83 -13.69 -10.36 15.17
N GLN A 84 -13.45 -9.18 14.58
CA GLN A 84 -12.16 -8.90 13.94
C GLN A 84 -11.02 -8.85 14.96
N GLY A 85 -11.28 -8.33 16.18
CA GLY A 85 -10.34 -8.38 17.30
C GLY A 85 -10.06 -9.80 17.75
N ASP A 86 -11.11 -10.60 17.94
CA ASP A 86 -11.01 -12.01 18.36
C ASP A 86 -10.22 -12.86 17.32
N ARG A 87 -10.36 -12.50 16.06
CA ARG A 87 -9.60 -13.12 14.97
C ARG A 87 -8.19 -12.57 14.82
N SER A 88 -7.76 -11.67 15.70
CA SER A 88 -6.44 -11.03 15.65
C SER A 88 -6.14 -10.34 14.31
N ILE A 89 -7.16 -9.78 13.67
CA ILE A 89 -6.97 -8.96 12.49
C ILE A 89 -6.33 -7.64 12.92
N LEU A 90 -5.22 -7.29 12.30
CA LEU A 90 -4.43 -6.10 12.63
C LEU A 90 -5.31 -4.84 12.57
N TYR A 91 -5.44 -4.14 13.71
CA TYR A 91 -6.32 -2.99 13.94
C TYR A 91 -7.83 -3.25 13.73
N GLY A 92 -8.24 -4.52 13.60
CA GLY A 92 -9.63 -4.89 13.30
C GLY A 92 -10.63 -4.54 14.41
N ASN A 93 -10.19 -4.43 15.68
CA ASN A 93 -11.00 -4.01 16.80
C ASN A 93 -10.97 -2.49 17.09
N LEU A 94 -10.32 -1.70 16.23
CA LEU A 94 -10.20 -0.26 16.41
C LEU A 94 -11.16 0.49 15.49
N GLU A 95 -12.33 0.90 16.00
CA GLU A 95 -13.31 1.69 15.23
C GLU A 95 -12.68 2.93 14.58
N SER A 96 -11.76 3.62 15.28
CA SER A 96 -11.08 4.80 14.76
C SER A 96 -10.22 4.48 13.51
N TYR A 97 -9.64 3.29 13.44
CA TYR A 97 -8.89 2.85 12.28
C TYR A 97 -9.80 2.60 11.07
N HIS A 98 -10.95 1.97 11.27
CA HIS A 98 -11.96 1.78 10.22
C HIS A 98 -12.49 3.11 9.67
N LYS A 99 -12.73 4.08 10.56
CA LYS A 99 -13.14 5.45 10.19
C LYS A 99 -12.06 6.14 9.35
N MET A 100 -10.80 6.04 9.75
CA MET A 100 -9.65 6.60 9.03
C MET A 100 -9.55 6.00 7.63
N CYS A 101 -9.58 4.67 7.50
CA CYS A 101 -9.56 3.98 6.21
C CYS A 101 -10.74 4.40 5.32
N ARG A 102 -11.95 4.48 5.88
CA ARG A 102 -13.14 4.95 5.16
C ARG A 102 -12.98 6.40 4.68
N PHE A 103 -12.51 7.28 5.54
CA PHE A 103 -12.31 8.70 5.23
C PHE A 103 -11.30 8.86 4.09
N TYR A 104 -10.16 8.23 4.18
CA TYR A 104 -9.17 8.29 3.11
C TYR A 104 -9.66 7.63 1.82
N SER A 105 -10.43 6.56 1.90
CA SER A 105 -10.94 5.86 0.70
C SER A 105 -11.85 6.72 -0.19
N GLY A 106 -12.59 7.70 0.36
CA GLY A 106 -13.56 8.39 -0.50
C GLY A 106 -14.06 9.75 -0.04
N LEU A 107 -13.53 10.32 1.04
CA LEU A 107 -14.06 11.53 1.65
C LEU A 107 -13.02 12.65 1.80
N PHE A 108 -11.72 12.32 1.93
CA PHE A 108 -10.68 13.31 2.21
C PHE A 108 -10.58 14.40 1.12
N TYR A 109 -10.70 14.02 -0.14
CA TYR A 109 -10.62 14.94 -1.28
C TYR A 109 -11.85 15.85 -1.40
N LYS A 110 -12.91 15.57 -0.62
CA LYS A 110 -14.11 16.42 -0.53
C LYS A 110 -14.01 17.46 0.59
N HIS A 111 -12.99 17.36 1.44
CA HIS A 111 -12.81 18.33 2.52
C HIS A 111 -12.49 19.73 1.96
N PRO A 112 -13.15 20.82 2.43
CA PRO A 112 -13.01 22.15 1.85
C PRO A 112 -11.58 22.69 1.78
N LEU A 113 -10.72 22.35 2.74
CA LEU A 113 -9.32 22.77 2.72
C LEU A 113 -8.52 22.01 1.66
N VAL A 114 -8.85 20.76 1.39
CA VAL A 114 -8.18 19.94 0.38
C VAL A 114 -8.62 20.36 -1.02
N GLN A 115 -9.90 20.65 -1.21
CA GLN A 115 -10.46 21.09 -2.51
C GLN A 115 -9.89 22.44 -3.04
N LYS A 116 -9.15 23.17 -2.22
CA LYS A 116 -8.45 24.38 -2.67
C LYS A 116 -7.31 24.07 -3.65
N TYR A 117 -6.84 22.84 -3.69
CA TYR A 117 -5.67 22.42 -4.45
C TYR A 117 -6.03 21.44 -5.55
N GLU A 118 -5.29 21.43 -6.62
CA GLU A 118 -5.45 20.47 -7.72
C GLU A 118 -4.69 19.16 -7.42
N TRP A 119 -3.60 19.27 -6.68
CA TRP A 119 -2.69 18.19 -6.31
C TRP A 119 -2.54 18.09 -4.82
N TYR A 120 -2.18 16.90 -4.33
CA TYR A 120 -1.78 16.71 -2.96
C TYR A 120 -0.62 15.71 -2.86
N TRP A 121 0.10 15.81 -1.78
CA TRP A 121 1.06 14.83 -1.32
C TRP A 121 0.64 14.37 0.08
N ARG A 122 0.33 13.08 0.23
CA ARG A 122 -0.05 12.52 1.53
C ARG A 122 1.17 12.39 2.42
N LEU A 123 1.07 12.92 3.62
CA LEU A 123 2.01 12.72 4.72
C LEU A 123 1.27 12.10 5.89
N GLU A 124 1.92 11.19 6.59
CA GLU A 124 1.43 10.61 7.84
C GLU A 124 2.40 10.90 8.98
N PRO A 125 1.94 10.82 10.26
CA PRO A 125 2.86 10.83 11.40
C PRO A 125 3.88 9.67 11.31
N ASP A 126 5.08 9.87 11.86
CA ASP A 126 6.17 8.89 11.92
C ASP A 126 6.68 8.39 10.55
N VAL A 127 6.68 9.26 9.53
CA VAL A 127 7.37 9.01 8.27
C VAL A 127 8.71 9.72 8.21
N GLU A 128 9.63 9.16 7.45
CA GLU A 128 10.99 9.67 7.30
C GLU A 128 11.41 9.62 5.83
N PHE A 129 12.01 10.72 5.37
CA PHE A 129 12.62 10.83 4.06
C PHE A 129 14.13 10.72 4.18
N PHE A 130 14.77 10.04 3.24
CA PHE A 130 16.22 9.80 3.27
C PHE A 130 16.99 10.52 2.18
N CYS A 131 16.27 11.21 1.30
CA CYS A 131 16.85 11.80 0.11
C CYS A 131 16.51 13.27 -0.01
N ASP A 132 17.52 14.13 -0.29
CA ASP A 132 17.26 15.50 -0.71
C ASP A 132 16.57 15.46 -2.08
N ILE A 133 15.30 15.86 -2.12
CA ILE A 133 14.49 15.91 -3.34
C ILE A 133 14.84 17.19 -4.08
N THR A 134 15.60 17.08 -5.15
CA THR A 134 16.26 18.20 -5.84
C THR A 134 15.45 18.79 -6.98
N TYR A 135 14.21 18.34 -7.15
CA TYR A 135 13.28 18.79 -8.18
C TYR A 135 11.88 18.92 -7.58
N ASP A 136 10.96 19.49 -8.33
CA ASP A 136 9.56 19.61 -7.96
C ASP A 136 8.77 18.37 -8.45
N PRO A 137 8.33 17.46 -7.53
CA PRO A 137 7.60 16.25 -7.93
C PRO A 137 6.25 16.56 -8.61
N PHE A 138 5.57 17.63 -8.22
CA PHE A 138 4.29 18.02 -8.84
C PHE A 138 4.51 18.49 -10.28
N LEU A 139 5.54 19.28 -10.49
CA LEU A 139 5.90 19.75 -11.83
C LEU A 139 6.36 18.59 -12.73
N GLU A 140 7.09 17.62 -12.16
CA GLU A 140 7.50 16.43 -12.89
C GLU A 140 6.29 15.59 -13.32
N MET A 141 5.34 15.36 -12.41
CA MET A 141 4.07 14.69 -12.72
C MET A 141 3.30 15.40 -13.83
N LEU A 142 3.20 16.73 -13.72
CA LEU A 142 2.50 17.55 -14.72
C LEU A 142 3.15 17.46 -16.10
N ARG A 143 4.47 17.56 -16.18
CA ARG A 143 5.22 17.54 -17.45
C ARG A 143 5.24 16.21 -18.13
N THR A 144 5.26 15.14 -17.34
CA THR A 144 5.22 13.77 -17.84
C THR A 144 3.79 13.24 -18.02
N ASN A 145 2.78 14.11 -17.82
CA ASN A 145 1.36 13.79 -17.90
C ASN A 145 0.94 12.62 -16.99
N LYS A 146 1.57 12.54 -15.82
CA LYS A 146 1.22 11.55 -14.79
C LYS A 146 0.13 12.11 -13.88
N LYS A 147 -0.67 11.23 -13.29
CA LYS A 147 -1.82 11.60 -12.46
C LYS A 147 -1.71 11.09 -11.03
N TYR A 148 -1.00 9.96 -10.85
CA TYR A 148 -0.78 9.30 -9.56
C TYR A 148 0.67 8.86 -9.43
N GLY A 149 1.29 9.07 -8.26
CA GLY A 149 2.66 8.72 -7.99
C GLY A 149 2.82 8.01 -6.64
N PHE A 150 3.67 7.00 -6.60
CA PHE A 150 3.94 6.15 -5.44
C PHE A 150 5.43 5.90 -5.26
N THR A 151 5.83 5.42 -4.06
CA THR A 151 7.20 4.94 -3.76
C THR A 151 7.23 3.46 -3.44
N ILE A 152 6.19 2.93 -2.82
CA ILE A 152 6.13 1.55 -2.34
C ILE A 152 4.86 0.88 -2.84
N ILE A 153 5.01 -0.35 -3.34
CA ILE A 153 3.91 -1.23 -3.70
C ILE A 153 4.13 -2.59 -3.01
N ILE A 154 3.14 -3.04 -2.25
CA ILE A 154 3.23 -4.25 -1.42
C ILE A 154 1.95 -5.08 -1.49
N PRO A 155 2.01 -6.35 -1.08
CA PRO A 155 0.80 -7.15 -0.94
C PRO A 155 0.02 -6.80 0.34
N GLU A 156 -1.31 -6.76 0.23
CA GLU A 156 -2.23 -6.67 1.36
C GLU A 156 -2.38 -8.03 2.06
N LEU A 157 -2.78 -7.98 3.31
CA LEU A 157 -3.16 -9.17 4.07
C LEU A 157 -4.56 -9.63 3.63
N TYR A 158 -4.66 -10.81 3.06
CA TYR A 158 -5.91 -11.33 2.51
C TYR A 158 -7.12 -11.20 3.47
N TRP A 159 -6.92 -11.54 4.74
CA TRP A 159 -7.99 -11.53 5.75
C TRP A 159 -8.52 -10.15 6.12
N THR A 160 -7.89 -9.09 5.64
CA THR A 160 -8.38 -7.71 5.82
C THR A 160 -9.33 -7.29 4.70
N VAL A 161 -9.22 -7.91 3.51
CA VAL A 161 -9.97 -7.56 2.31
C VAL A 161 -10.65 -8.75 1.61
N PRO A 162 -11.17 -9.75 2.32
CA PRO A 162 -11.59 -11.02 1.73
C PRO A 162 -12.68 -10.90 0.66
N ASN A 163 -13.51 -9.85 0.71
CA ASN A 163 -14.58 -9.66 -0.27
C ASN A 163 -14.42 -8.38 -1.12
N LEU A 164 -13.36 -7.59 -0.93
CA LEU A 164 -13.19 -6.33 -1.66
C LEU A 164 -13.20 -6.55 -3.19
N PHE A 165 -12.48 -7.55 -3.67
CA PHE A 165 -12.40 -7.84 -5.10
C PHE A 165 -13.75 -8.28 -5.68
N ARG A 166 -14.51 -9.09 -4.97
CA ARG A 166 -15.87 -9.49 -5.38
C ARG A 166 -16.79 -8.29 -5.55
N HIS A 167 -16.79 -7.40 -4.57
CA HIS A 167 -17.56 -6.16 -4.65
C HIS A 167 -17.12 -5.29 -5.82
N THR A 168 -15.82 -5.21 -6.05
CA THR A 168 -15.28 -4.48 -7.21
C THR A 168 -15.74 -5.07 -8.53
N LYS A 169 -15.64 -6.40 -8.72
CA LYS A 169 -16.09 -7.08 -9.94
C LYS A 169 -17.60 -6.91 -10.16
N SER A 170 -18.39 -7.00 -9.09
CA SER A 170 -19.83 -6.75 -9.15
C SER A 170 -20.13 -5.30 -9.57
N PHE A 171 -19.41 -4.33 -9.03
CA PHE A 171 -19.54 -2.92 -9.42
C PHE A 171 -19.20 -2.72 -10.91
N ILE A 172 -18.08 -3.27 -11.38
CA ILE A 172 -17.65 -3.20 -12.79
C ILE A 172 -18.77 -3.74 -13.70
N SER A 173 -19.29 -4.92 -13.38
CA SER A 173 -20.36 -5.56 -14.15
C SER A 173 -21.66 -4.73 -14.15
N GLN A 174 -22.07 -4.19 -13.00
CA GLN A 174 -23.31 -3.41 -12.87
C GLN A 174 -23.24 -2.05 -13.58
N LYS A 175 -22.06 -1.43 -13.57
CA LYS A 175 -21.86 -0.10 -14.16
C LYS A 175 -21.38 -0.14 -15.60
N GLY A 176 -20.91 -1.30 -16.10
CA GLY A 176 -20.32 -1.41 -17.43
C GLY A 176 -19.02 -0.62 -17.57
N VAL A 177 -18.17 -0.64 -16.53
CA VAL A 177 -16.91 0.11 -16.51
C VAL A 177 -15.94 -0.49 -17.53
N THR A 178 -15.39 0.37 -18.40
CA THR A 178 -14.25 0.01 -19.26
C THR A 178 -12.98 0.23 -18.47
N LEU A 179 -12.23 -0.84 -18.24
CA LEU A 179 -11.04 -0.82 -17.41
C LEU A 179 -9.83 -0.25 -18.15
N GLY A 180 -9.02 0.54 -17.43
CA GLY A 180 -7.70 0.98 -17.91
C GLY A 180 -6.64 -0.13 -17.81
N SER A 181 -5.50 0.08 -18.44
CA SER A 181 -4.39 -0.89 -18.43
C SER A 181 -3.78 -1.07 -17.03
N LEU A 182 -3.98 -0.13 -16.11
CA LEU A 182 -3.54 -0.25 -14.71
C LEU A 182 -4.20 -1.42 -13.98
N TRP A 183 -5.39 -1.86 -14.41
CA TRP A 183 -6.08 -3.01 -13.82
C TRP A 183 -5.21 -4.27 -13.78
N LYS A 184 -4.38 -4.48 -14.80
CA LYS A 184 -3.46 -5.63 -14.89
C LYS A 184 -2.42 -5.69 -13.76
N LEU A 185 -2.12 -4.57 -13.13
CA LEU A 185 -1.18 -4.53 -12.00
C LEU A 185 -1.73 -5.23 -10.76
N PHE A 186 -3.05 -5.22 -10.59
CA PHE A 186 -3.72 -5.71 -9.37
C PHE A 186 -4.47 -7.03 -9.59
N THR A 187 -4.49 -7.53 -10.80
CA THR A 187 -5.23 -8.73 -11.14
C THR A 187 -4.35 -9.78 -11.77
N LYS A 188 -4.77 -11.02 -11.58
CA LYS A 188 -4.19 -12.20 -12.18
C LYS A 188 -5.21 -12.78 -13.12
N ASP A 189 -4.83 -12.94 -14.39
CA ASP A 189 -5.66 -13.53 -15.43
C ASP A 189 -5.35 -15.03 -15.54
N TYR A 190 -6.35 -15.85 -15.28
CA TYR A 190 -6.21 -17.32 -15.31
C TYR A 190 -6.33 -17.92 -16.71
N ASP A 191 -6.92 -17.24 -17.66
CA ASP A 191 -7.02 -17.76 -19.03
C ASP A 191 -5.66 -17.92 -19.68
N ILE A 192 -4.71 -17.07 -19.30
CA ILE A 192 -3.31 -17.17 -19.72
C ILE A 192 -2.63 -18.43 -19.16
N PHE A 193 -3.06 -18.91 -17.98
CA PHE A 193 -2.49 -20.09 -17.33
C PHE A 193 -3.16 -21.40 -17.74
N GLU A 194 -4.44 -21.36 -18.09
CA GLU A 194 -5.19 -22.52 -18.54
C GLU A 194 -4.82 -22.93 -19.97
N SER A 195 -4.26 -22.03 -20.77
CA SER A 195 -3.77 -22.32 -22.12
C SER A 195 -2.60 -23.29 -22.17
N GLY A 196 -2.05 -23.68 -21.02
CA GLY A 196 -1.06 -24.74 -20.92
C GLY A 196 0.35 -24.36 -21.38
N ASP A 197 0.61 -23.10 -21.69
CA ASP A 197 1.93 -22.63 -22.05
C ASP A 197 2.80 -22.46 -20.78
N PRO A 198 3.77 -23.37 -20.52
CA PRO A 198 4.62 -23.29 -19.32
C PRO A 198 5.52 -22.05 -19.30
N GLU A 199 5.81 -21.47 -20.47
CA GLU A 199 6.68 -20.30 -20.60
C GLU A 199 6.00 -19.01 -20.13
N LEU A 200 4.66 -19.00 -20.08
CA LEU A 200 3.87 -17.90 -19.52
C LEU A 200 3.64 -18.00 -18.01
N ARG A 201 4.09 -19.09 -17.38
CA ARG A 201 4.13 -19.20 -15.90
C ARG A 201 5.32 -18.46 -15.36
N ASP A 202 5.31 -17.18 -15.59
CA ASP A 202 6.29 -16.27 -15.04
C ASP A 202 6.26 -16.33 -13.50
N TRP A 203 7.40 -16.51 -12.86
CA TRP A 203 7.47 -16.43 -11.39
C TRP A 203 6.99 -15.09 -10.84
N ILE A 204 6.86 -14.06 -11.70
CA ILE A 204 6.26 -12.77 -11.39
C ILE A 204 4.77 -12.90 -11.09
N ASN A 205 4.11 -13.84 -11.74
CA ASN A 205 2.77 -14.29 -11.38
C ASN A 205 2.81 -15.35 -10.29
N TYR A 206 3.91 -15.38 -9.55
CA TYR A 206 4.11 -16.17 -8.38
C TYR A 206 2.88 -16.04 -7.49
N ASP A 207 2.17 -17.16 -7.37
CA ASP A 207 0.93 -17.21 -6.64
C ASP A 207 1.20 -16.89 -5.17
N PHE A 208 0.98 -15.61 -4.80
CA PHE A 208 1.13 -15.18 -3.42
C PHE A 208 0.24 -16.02 -2.49
N GLN A 209 -0.89 -16.49 -2.97
CA GLN A 209 -1.77 -17.38 -2.24
C GLN A 209 -1.16 -18.79 -2.14
N ALA A 210 -0.52 -19.29 -3.20
CA ALA A 210 0.26 -20.54 -3.11
C ALA A 210 1.42 -20.39 -2.12
N LYS A 211 2.14 -19.26 -2.14
CA LYS A 211 3.18 -18.95 -1.16
C LYS A 211 2.62 -18.91 0.26
N ALA A 212 1.50 -18.24 0.47
CA ALA A 212 0.86 -18.17 1.77
C ALA A 212 0.40 -19.54 2.26
N LYS A 213 -0.22 -20.37 1.38
CA LYS A 213 -0.60 -21.76 1.68
C LYS A 213 0.60 -22.63 2.05
N ILE A 214 1.67 -22.55 1.26
CA ILE A 214 2.89 -23.33 1.49
C ILE A 214 3.54 -22.90 2.79
N SER A 215 3.66 -21.60 3.04
CA SER A 215 4.20 -21.04 4.29
C SER A 215 3.36 -21.44 5.50
N GLU A 216 2.03 -21.41 5.39
CA GLU A 216 1.11 -21.88 6.43
C GLU A 216 1.26 -23.40 6.69
N LYS A 217 1.35 -24.20 5.62
CA LYS A 217 1.62 -25.65 5.72
C LYS A 217 2.92 -25.91 6.46
N ILE A 218 4.01 -25.22 6.10
CA ILE A 218 5.31 -25.36 6.75
C ILE A 218 5.24 -24.94 8.23
N ALA A 219 4.59 -23.81 8.52
CA ALA A 219 4.41 -23.34 9.90
C ALA A 219 3.65 -24.36 10.77
N ILE A 220 2.60 -24.96 10.20
CA ILE A 220 1.82 -26.01 10.87
C ILE A 220 2.66 -27.28 11.07
N GLU A 221 3.42 -27.70 10.06
CA GLU A 221 4.33 -28.87 10.17
C GLU A 221 5.37 -28.66 11.27
N GLN A 222 5.99 -27.46 11.35
CA GLN A 222 6.95 -27.12 12.39
C GLN A 222 6.31 -27.05 13.77
N LEU A 223 5.10 -26.49 13.88
CA LEU A 223 4.37 -26.44 15.14
C LEU A 223 4.01 -27.86 15.62
N LEU A 224 3.54 -28.72 14.71
CA LEU A 224 3.23 -30.12 15.01
C LEU A 224 4.49 -30.87 15.45
N LYS A 225 5.62 -30.67 14.79
CA LYS A 225 6.91 -31.26 15.18
C LYS A 225 7.34 -30.80 16.57
N LYS A 226 7.22 -29.51 16.89
CA LYS A 226 7.49 -28.99 18.24
C LYS A 226 6.56 -29.59 19.28
N VAL A 227 5.28 -29.82 18.96
CA VAL A 227 4.31 -30.46 19.84
C VAL A 227 4.68 -31.93 20.08
N ASP A 228 5.16 -32.64 19.07
CA ASP A 228 5.59 -34.03 19.19
C ASP A 228 6.91 -34.21 19.98
N ASP A 229 7.83 -33.23 19.83
CA ASP A 229 9.09 -33.17 20.59
C ASP A 229 8.86 -32.81 22.07
N PHE A 230 7.76 -32.10 22.40
CA PHE A 230 7.36 -31.73 23.74
C PHE A 230 6.47 -32.82 24.40
N GLN A 231 6.96 -34.03 24.55
CA GLN A 231 6.23 -35.13 25.23
C GLN A 231 5.89 -34.86 26.72
N GLN A 232 6.31 -33.73 27.29
CA GLN A 232 6.09 -33.41 28.71
C GLN A 232 4.99 -32.38 28.97
N ILE A 233 4.37 -31.78 27.96
CA ILE A 233 3.25 -30.83 28.14
C ILE A 233 1.93 -31.56 27.85
N ASN A 234 1.56 -32.46 28.74
CA ASN A 234 0.31 -33.24 28.59
C ASN A 234 -0.97 -32.40 28.74
N ASP A 235 -0.91 -31.23 29.37
CA ASP A 235 -2.13 -30.49 29.72
C ASP A 235 -2.57 -29.47 28.63
N ASP A 236 -1.74 -29.21 27.64
CA ASP A 236 -2.05 -28.17 26.63
C ASP A 236 -2.11 -28.68 25.18
N LYS A 237 -1.85 -29.97 24.96
CA LYS A 237 -1.87 -30.59 23.62
C LYS A 237 -3.26 -30.48 22.97
N GLU A 238 -4.32 -30.59 23.74
CA GLU A 238 -5.70 -30.47 23.29
C GLU A 238 -6.04 -29.03 22.94
N GLY A 239 -5.59 -28.04 23.73
CA GLY A 239 -5.73 -26.61 23.44
C GLY A 239 -5.01 -26.18 22.15
N ILE A 240 -3.77 -26.64 21.96
CA ILE A 240 -2.99 -26.38 20.74
C ILE A 240 -3.64 -27.04 19.53
N MET A 241 -4.08 -28.31 19.63
CA MET A 241 -4.79 -28.97 18.54
C MET A 241 -6.12 -28.29 18.21
N ASN A 242 -6.84 -27.80 19.21
CA ASN A 242 -8.06 -27.00 19.00
C ASN A 242 -7.78 -25.69 18.33
N LEU A 243 -6.69 -24.98 18.66
CA LEU A 243 -6.24 -23.78 17.97
C LEU A 243 -5.86 -24.06 16.51
N ILE A 244 -5.13 -25.14 16.27
CA ILE A 244 -4.78 -25.59 14.90
C ILE A 244 -6.05 -25.97 14.12
N HIS A 245 -6.98 -26.69 14.74
CA HIS A 245 -8.27 -27.02 14.13
C HIS A 245 -9.10 -25.77 13.84
N LYS A 246 -9.14 -24.82 14.77
CA LYS A 246 -9.82 -23.53 14.61
C LYS A 246 -9.15 -22.68 13.53
N ALA A 247 -7.83 -22.66 13.43
CA ALA A 247 -7.10 -22.02 12.36
C ALA A 247 -7.35 -22.67 10.99
N ARG A 248 -7.40 -24.03 10.94
CA ARG A 248 -7.72 -24.80 9.72
C ARG A 248 -9.17 -24.69 9.28
N SER A 249 -10.12 -24.59 10.23
CA SER A 249 -11.55 -24.44 9.90
C SER A 249 -11.93 -23.05 9.41
N ARG A 250 -11.07 -22.07 9.63
CA ARG A 250 -11.13 -20.77 8.92
C ARG A 250 -10.72 -21.04 7.47
N LYS A 251 -11.70 -21.37 6.64
CA LYS A 251 -11.50 -21.48 5.21
C LYS A 251 -11.02 -20.13 4.71
N HIS A 252 -9.71 -19.99 4.51
CA HIS A 252 -9.23 -19.00 3.60
C HIS A 252 -9.91 -19.29 2.27
N ILE A 253 -10.67 -18.35 1.75
CA ILE A 253 -11.12 -18.42 0.36
C ILE A 253 -9.85 -18.16 -0.43
N VAL A 254 -9.19 -19.23 -0.78
CA VAL A 254 -7.85 -19.20 -1.35
C VAL A 254 -7.90 -18.84 -2.82
N GLU A 255 -9.06 -18.99 -3.44
CA GLU A 255 -9.27 -18.71 -4.83
C GLU A 255 -10.55 -17.92 -4.96
N ASP A 256 -10.45 -16.62 -5.01
CA ASP A 256 -11.57 -15.75 -5.31
C ASP A 256 -11.57 -15.41 -6.80
N LYS A 257 -11.75 -16.47 -7.61
CA LYS A 257 -11.88 -16.34 -9.05
C LYS A 257 -13.25 -15.74 -9.39
N PHE A 258 -13.23 -14.58 -10.02
CA PHE A 258 -14.42 -13.97 -10.55
C PHE A 258 -14.21 -13.68 -12.03
N PHE A 259 -14.90 -14.42 -12.90
CA PHE A 259 -14.71 -14.39 -14.35
C PHE A 259 -13.23 -14.62 -14.76
N ASN A 260 -12.61 -15.66 -14.22
CA ASN A 260 -11.22 -16.05 -14.45
C ASN A 260 -10.17 -15.02 -14.01
N GLU A 261 -10.55 -14.02 -13.24
CA GLU A 261 -9.62 -13.07 -12.62
C GLU A 261 -9.59 -13.21 -11.11
N GLU A 262 -8.44 -12.95 -10.54
CA GLU A 262 -8.20 -12.94 -9.09
C GLU A 262 -7.46 -11.67 -8.69
N TYR A 263 -7.73 -11.15 -7.50
CA TYR A 263 -6.94 -10.09 -6.92
C TYR A 263 -5.60 -10.64 -6.45
N ASN A 264 -4.51 -10.09 -6.95
CA ASN A 264 -3.16 -10.51 -6.54
C ASN A 264 -2.71 -9.89 -5.21
N LEU A 265 -3.59 -9.13 -4.54
CA LEU A 265 -3.39 -8.40 -3.29
C LEU A 265 -2.41 -7.22 -3.37
N CYS A 266 -1.72 -6.98 -4.49
CA CYS A 266 -0.86 -5.81 -4.61
C CYS A 266 -1.66 -4.52 -4.46
N HIS A 267 -1.04 -3.55 -3.76
CA HIS A 267 -1.58 -2.20 -3.68
C HIS A 267 -0.44 -1.18 -3.55
N PHE A 268 -0.66 0.03 -4.01
CA PHE A 268 0.18 1.17 -3.67
C PHE A 268 0.04 1.46 -2.17
N TRP A 269 1.16 1.60 -1.49
CA TRP A 269 1.13 1.89 -0.05
C TRP A 269 0.84 3.37 0.18
N SER A 270 -0.43 3.68 0.38
CA SER A 270 -1.03 5.01 0.28
C SER A 270 -0.55 6.05 1.30
N ASN A 271 0.25 5.65 2.31
CA ASN A 271 0.87 6.62 3.22
C ASN A 271 1.92 7.53 2.54
N PHE A 272 2.38 7.16 1.34
CA PHE A 272 3.03 8.04 0.39
C PHE A 272 2.26 7.98 -0.93
N GLU A 273 1.62 9.08 -1.27
CA GLU A 273 1.05 9.27 -2.60
C GLU A 273 1.09 10.74 -2.99
N ILE A 274 1.46 11.00 -4.24
CA ILE A 274 1.34 12.31 -4.88
C ILE A 274 0.33 12.16 -6.00
N ALA A 275 -0.80 12.85 -5.92
CA ALA A 275 -1.84 12.64 -6.90
C ALA A 275 -2.63 13.91 -7.21
N ARG A 276 -3.18 13.92 -8.44
CA ARG A 276 -4.18 14.89 -8.83
C ARG A 276 -5.51 14.50 -8.20
N LEU A 277 -6.18 15.43 -7.53
CA LEU A 277 -7.43 15.11 -6.83
C LEU A 277 -8.52 14.55 -7.77
N SER A 278 -8.50 14.93 -9.04
CA SER A 278 -9.45 14.43 -10.05
C SER A 278 -9.39 12.93 -10.31
N VAL A 279 -8.33 12.23 -9.87
CA VAL A 279 -8.29 10.75 -9.98
C VAL A 279 -9.26 10.09 -9.01
N PHE A 280 -9.61 10.77 -7.93
CA PHE A 280 -10.61 10.36 -6.94
C PHE A 280 -11.93 11.10 -7.14
N ASP A 281 -11.90 12.40 -7.43
CA ASP A 281 -13.10 13.20 -7.62
C ASP A 281 -13.62 13.11 -9.06
N ASN A 282 -14.13 11.93 -9.40
CA ASN A 282 -14.80 11.65 -10.67
C ASN A 282 -15.98 10.70 -10.47
N ASP A 283 -16.86 10.61 -11.45
CA ASP A 283 -18.11 9.86 -11.35
C ASP A 283 -17.91 8.37 -11.09
N ILE A 284 -16.91 7.75 -11.70
CA ILE A 284 -16.64 6.32 -11.55
C ILE A 284 -16.12 6.04 -10.13
N TYR A 285 -15.09 6.76 -9.69
CA TYR A 285 -14.51 6.54 -8.36
C TYR A 285 -15.51 6.88 -7.24
N ASN A 286 -16.23 7.99 -7.36
CA ASN A 286 -17.28 8.37 -6.40
C ASN A 286 -18.39 7.31 -6.33
N SER A 287 -18.84 6.77 -7.46
CA SER A 287 -19.84 5.70 -7.51
C SER A 287 -19.28 4.39 -6.92
N PHE A 288 -18.02 4.09 -7.19
CA PHE A 288 -17.33 2.92 -6.62
C PHE A 288 -17.25 3.01 -5.09
N PHE A 289 -16.77 4.13 -4.56
CA PHE A 289 -16.73 4.35 -3.11
C PHE A 289 -18.12 4.19 -2.47
N GLN A 290 -19.16 4.81 -3.05
CA GLN A 290 -20.53 4.67 -2.53
C GLN A 290 -21.02 3.23 -2.58
N TYR A 291 -20.65 2.48 -3.60
CA TYR A 291 -20.99 1.06 -3.70
C TYR A 291 -20.30 0.25 -2.58
N LEU A 292 -19.02 0.49 -2.36
CA LEU A 292 -18.26 -0.14 -1.28
C LEU A 292 -18.81 0.23 0.10
N GLU A 293 -19.17 1.48 0.31
CA GLU A 293 -19.75 1.96 1.56
C GLU A 293 -21.07 1.24 1.89
N LYS A 294 -21.96 1.11 0.90
CA LYS A 294 -23.22 0.38 1.05
C LYS A 294 -23.04 -1.11 1.34
N SER A 295 -21.94 -1.72 0.93
CA SER A 295 -21.65 -3.13 1.23
C SER A 295 -21.33 -3.36 2.70
N GLY A 296 -20.90 -2.30 3.41
CA GLY A 296 -20.46 -2.35 4.80
C GLY A 296 -19.04 -2.89 4.99
N GLY A 297 -18.27 -3.10 3.92
CA GLY A 297 -16.95 -3.73 4.01
C GLY A 297 -15.95 -2.95 4.86
N PHE A 298 -16.10 -1.62 4.99
CA PHE A 298 -15.27 -0.80 5.86
C PHE A 298 -15.41 -1.11 7.35
N TRP A 299 -16.47 -1.80 7.76
CA TRP A 299 -16.66 -2.17 9.16
C TRP A 299 -16.94 -3.67 9.38
N LYS A 300 -17.53 -4.36 8.40
CA LYS A 300 -17.70 -5.83 8.42
C LYS A 300 -16.37 -6.55 8.22
N GLU A 301 -15.48 -5.91 7.51
CA GLU A 301 -14.10 -6.31 7.25
C GLU A 301 -13.17 -5.16 7.61
N ARG A 302 -11.88 -5.30 7.41
CA ARG A 302 -10.92 -4.24 7.69
C ARG A 302 -10.36 -3.67 6.38
N TRP A 303 -11.23 -3.23 5.47
CA TRP A 303 -10.77 -2.63 4.23
C TRP A 303 -9.93 -1.40 4.49
N GLY A 304 -8.65 -1.46 4.09
CA GLY A 304 -7.75 -0.32 4.12
C GLY A 304 -7.98 0.61 2.94
N ASP A 305 -7.59 1.87 3.09
CA ASP A 305 -7.63 2.84 2.01
C ASP A 305 -6.64 2.50 0.89
N ALA A 306 -5.48 1.94 1.19
CA ALA A 306 -4.47 1.56 0.21
C ALA A 306 -4.99 0.56 -0.86
N PRO A 307 -5.58 -0.59 -0.51
CA PRO A 307 -6.19 -1.47 -1.52
C PRO A 307 -7.41 -0.84 -2.20
N VAL A 308 -8.21 -0.04 -1.50
CA VAL A 308 -9.36 0.65 -2.10
C VAL A 308 -8.91 1.69 -3.12
N HIS A 309 -7.90 2.52 -2.80
CA HIS A 309 -7.29 3.46 -3.75
C HIS A 309 -6.75 2.72 -4.98
N SER A 310 -5.94 1.69 -4.76
CA SER A 310 -5.27 0.97 -5.85
C SER A 310 -6.28 0.35 -6.83
N ILE A 311 -7.26 -0.36 -6.32
CA ILE A 311 -8.33 -0.94 -7.15
C ILE A 311 -9.20 0.15 -7.77
N GLY A 312 -9.59 1.17 -7.00
CA GLY A 312 -10.43 2.26 -7.49
C GLY A 312 -9.76 3.06 -8.61
N LEU A 313 -8.48 3.37 -8.47
CA LEU A 313 -7.69 4.03 -9.51
C LEU A 313 -7.57 3.19 -10.78
N SER A 314 -7.43 1.87 -10.65
CA SER A 314 -7.32 0.97 -11.79
C SER A 314 -8.60 0.83 -12.62
N LEU A 315 -9.73 1.32 -12.11
CA LEU A 315 -10.96 1.40 -12.88
C LEU A 315 -10.92 2.46 -14.00
N THR A 316 -10.04 3.47 -13.88
CA THR A 316 -10.05 4.64 -14.76
C THR A 316 -8.68 5.03 -15.29
N LEU A 317 -7.59 4.57 -14.66
CA LEU A 317 -6.23 4.95 -15.05
C LEU A 317 -5.55 3.87 -15.89
N ASP A 318 -4.66 4.34 -16.74
CA ASP A 318 -3.70 3.51 -17.45
C ASP A 318 -2.35 3.45 -16.72
N LEU A 319 -1.52 2.47 -17.06
CA LEU A 319 -0.15 2.36 -16.53
C LEU A 319 0.66 3.64 -16.80
N ASP A 320 0.41 4.29 -17.94
CA ASP A 320 1.07 5.54 -18.30
C ASP A 320 0.64 6.74 -17.47
N ASP A 321 -0.48 6.66 -16.76
CA ASP A 321 -0.93 7.70 -15.84
C ASP A 321 -0.19 7.67 -14.48
N VAL A 322 0.55 6.60 -14.21
CA VAL A 322 1.18 6.35 -12.92
C VAL A 322 2.69 6.61 -12.98
N HIS A 323 3.23 7.17 -11.90
CA HIS A 323 4.65 7.46 -11.73
C HIS A 323 5.22 6.70 -10.54
N TYR A 324 6.34 6.03 -10.71
CA TYR A 324 7.11 5.43 -9.64
C TYR A 324 8.25 6.36 -9.22
N PHE A 325 8.11 7.01 -8.06
CA PHE A 325 9.17 7.83 -7.45
C PHE A 325 10.24 6.95 -6.81
N ARG A 326 10.89 6.15 -7.62
CA ARG A 326 11.93 5.22 -7.13
C ARG A 326 13.14 5.94 -6.55
N ASP A 327 13.39 7.16 -6.95
CA ASP A 327 14.48 8.01 -6.49
C ASP A 327 14.22 8.69 -5.15
N ILE A 328 13.01 8.61 -4.59
CA ILE A 328 12.66 9.18 -3.28
C ILE A 328 12.75 8.09 -2.21
N GLY A 329 13.76 8.18 -1.33
CA GLY A 329 13.89 7.30 -0.19
C GLY A 329 12.88 7.66 0.90
N TYR A 330 12.13 6.67 1.36
CA TYR A 330 10.98 6.84 2.24
C TYR A 330 10.83 5.68 3.21
N ARG A 331 10.45 5.96 4.44
CA ARG A 331 10.11 4.97 5.47
C ARG A 331 8.86 5.36 6.22
N HIS A 332 8.03 4.38 6.48
CA HIS A 332 6.98 4.44 7.48
C HIS A 332 7.03 3.18 8.33
N SER A 333 7.05 3.33 9.65
CA SER A 333 7.18 2.20 10.58
C SER A 333 8.38 1.29 10.27
N THR A 334 8.13 0.05 9.88
CA THR A 334 9.15 -0.97 9.61
C THR A 334 9.48 -1.17 8.14
N ILE A 335 8.69 -0.58 7.24
CA ILE A 335 8.85 -0.73 5.79
C ILE A 335 9.50 0.52 5.21
N GLN A 336 10.50 0.30 4.38
CA GLN A 336 11.21 1.37 3.71
C GLN A 336 11.52 1.03 2.26
N HIS A 337 11.60 2.09 1.47
CA HIS A 337 12.22 2.10 0.15
C HIS A 337 13.38 3.09 0.18
N CYS A 338 14.55 2.65 -0.28
CA CYS A 338 15.67 3.54 -0.48
C CYS A 338 16.44 3.18 -1.75
N PRO A 339 16.53 4.09 -2.73
CA PRO A 339 17.08 3.79 -4.05
C PRO A 339 18.52 3.29 -4.01
N HIS A 340 19.28 3.72 -3.00
CA HIS A 340 20.67 3.30 -2.79
C HIS A 340 20.83 1.81 -2.47
N ASN A 341 19.86 1.21 -1.77
CA ASN A 341 19.92 -0.18 -1.33
C ASN A 341 19.18 -1.14 -2.27
N ALA A 342 18.42 -0.62 -3.23
CA ALA A 342 17.60 -1.43 -4.12
C ALA A 342 18.48 -2.22 -5.10
N MET A 343 18.25 -3.53 -5.21
CA MET A 343 18.87 -4.38 -6.23
C MET A 343 18.41 -3.98 -7.63
N GLY A 344 19.28 -4.17 -8.63
CA GLY A 344 18.95 -3.83 -10.02
C GLY A 344 18.70 -2.34 -10.25
N ASN A 345 19.35 -1.50 -9.47
CA ASN A 345 19.14 -0.05 -9.46
C ASN A 345 19.34 0.58 -10.86
N GLU A 346 20.26 0.05 -11.64
CA GLU A 346 20.53 0.50 -13.01
C GLU A 346 19.38 0.22 -13.97
N GLU A 347 18.70 -0.91 -13.84
CA GLU A 347 17.55 -1.29 -14.67
C GLU A 347 16.31 -0.43 -14.44
N PHE A 348 16.21 0.11 -13.25
CA PHE A 348 15.04 0.89 -12.81
C PHE A 348 15.37 2.35 -12.61
N SER A 349 16.53 2.82 -13.04
CA SER A 349 16.92 4.20 -12.87
C SER A 349 15.86 5.12 -13.48
N TYR A 350 15.41 6.04 -12.67
CA TYR A 350 14.54 7.11 -13.06
C TYR A 350 15.28 8.43 -12.97
N LEU A 351 15.16 9.27 -13.98
CA LEU A 351 15.74 10.58 -14.01
C LEU A 351 14.63 11.61 -14.24
N ALA A 352 14.41 12.45 -13.26
CA ALA A 352 13.45 13.52 -13.40
C ALA A 352 13.77 14.41 -14.60
N SER A 353 12.79 14.60 -15.48
CA SER A 353 12.97 15.32 -16.75
C SER A 353 13.37 16.77 -16.54
N ASP A 354 13.03 17.34 -15.40
CA ASP A 354 13.18 18.77 -15.07
C ASP A 354 14.03 19.05 -13.83
N SER A 355 14.86 18.12 -13.40
CA SER A 355 15.71 18.37 -12.25
C SER A 355 16.65 19.54 -12.49
N LYS A 356 16.53 20.57 -11.68
CA LYS A 356 17.46 21.73 -11.67
C LYS A 356 18.90 21.32 -11.37
N PHE A 357 19.08 20.14 -10.77
CA PHE A 357 20.34 19.58 -10.34
C PHE A 357 20.84 18.47 -11.26
N LYS A 358 20.16 18.19 -12.36
CA LYS A 358 20.49 17.11 -13.29
C LYS A 358 21.98 17.04 -13.64
N ARG A 359 22.59 18.18 -13.98
CA ARG A 359 24.03 18.24 -14.30
C ARG A 359 24.94 18.10 -13.09
N LYS A 360 24.49 18.59 -11.92
CA LYS A 360 25.25 18.47 -10.67
C LYS A 360 25.13 17.05 -10.10
N ASN A 361 24.01 16.40 -10.32
CA ASN A 361 23.77 15.05 -9.87
C ASN A 361 24.46 14.01 -10.75
N ALA A 362 24.72 14.28 -12.02
CA ALA A 362 25.50 13.37 -12.89
C ALA A 362 26.84 12.95 -12.25
N ALA A 363 27.52 13.86 -11.53
CA ALA A 363 28.74 13.54 -10.79
C ALA A 363 28.50 12.65 -9.56
N TYR A 364 27.28 12.61 -9.05
CA TYR A 364 26.85 11.71 -7.97
C TYR A 364 26.39 10.36 -8.49
N ASP A 365 25.94 10.32 -9.74
CA ASP A 365 25.39 9.11 -10.40
C ASP A 365 26.52 8.25 -10.98
N GLU A 366 27.70 8.80 -11.22
CA GLU A 366 28.87 8.05 -11.70
C GLU A 366 29.36 7.03 -10.64
N GLY A 367 28.84 5.81 -10.73
CA GLY A 367 29.26 4.67 -9.90
C GLY A 367 28.78 4.78 -8.44
N ARG A 368 27.69 5.46 -8.17
CA ARG A 368 27.21 5.71 -6.82
C ARG A 368 25.73 5.45 -6.66
N GLU A 369 25.42 5.21 -5.62
CA GLU A 369 24.40 4.88 -4.67
C GLU A 369 23.23 5.86 -4.61
N PHE A 370 23.03 6.72 -5.62
CA PHE A 370 21.98 7.72 -5.61
C PHE A 370 20.93 7.43 -6.66
N GLY A 371 19.67 7.56 -6.25
CA GLY A 371 18.58 7.69 -7.22
C GLY A 371 18.81 8.91 -8.11
N CYS A 372 18.48 8.81 -9.38
CA CYS A 372 18.61 9.90 -10.32
C CYS A 372 17.69 11.05 -9.92
N GLY A 373 18.21 12.22 -9.65
CA GLY A 373 17.45 13.39 -9.24
C GLY A 373 17.43 13.65 -7.73
N CYS A 374 17.63 12.65 -6.91
CA CYS A 374 17.71 12.77 -5.44
C CYS A 374 19.09 12.41 -4.91
N ARG A 375 19.40 12.94 -3.72
CA ARG A 375 20.65 12.61 -2.99
C ARG A 375 20.31 11.90 -1.69
N CYS A 376 20.54 10.59 -1.65
CA CYS A 376 20.06 9.73 -0.58
C CYS A 376 21.13 9.36 0.46
N ARG A 377 20.71 9.29 1.72
CA ARG A 377 21.50 8.81 2.85
C ARG A 377 20.78 7.65 3.54
N CYS A 378 20.75 6.51 2.87
CA CYS A 378 19.99 5.36 3.31
C CYS A 378 20.59 4.66 4.54
N PRO A 379 19.76 4.12 5.44
CA PRO A 379 20.21 3.26 6.52
C PRO A 379 20.81 1.96 5.97
N LYS A 380 22.12 1.77 6.12
CA LYS A 380 22.88 0.67 5.48
C LYS A 380 22.50 -0.76 5.91
N LYS A 381 21.77 -0.92 7.01
CA LYS A 381 21.45 -2.24 7.58
C LYS A 381 19.98 -2.64 7.48
N LYS A 382 19.14 -1.85 6.80
CA LYS A 382 17.73 -2.17 6.67
C LYS A 382 17.46 -2.79 5.31
N ARG A 383 16.61 -3.81 5.33
CA ARG A 383 16.21 -4.52 4.13
C ARG A 383 15.32 -3.62 3.26
N GLU A 384 15.66 -3.54 2.01
CA GLU A 384 14.90 -2.81 1.00
C GLU A 384 13.61 -3.55 0.66
N ILE A 385 12.51 -2.83 0.45
CA ILE A 385 11.22 -3.44 0.13
C ILE A 385 11.25 -4.18 -1.20
N GLU A 386 11.99 -3.67 -2.19
CA GLU A 386 12.14 -4.32 -3.48
C GLU A 386 12.80 -5.70 -3.37
N ASP A 387 13.72 -5.87 -2.41
CA ASP A 387 14.42 -7.15 -2.15
C ASP A 387 13.59 -8.13 -1.35
N SER A 388 12.65 -7.63 -0.53
CA SER A 388 11.95 -8.45 0.46
C SER A 388 10.52 -8.81 0.12
N MET A 389 9.84 -7.93 -0.60
CA MET A 389 8.44 -8.06 -0.99
C MET A 389 8.26 -7.69 -2.47
N GLY A 390 9.31 -7.87 -3.26
CA GLY A 390 9.48 -7.30 -4.59
C GLY A 390 8.55 -7.86 -5.66
N PHE A 391 7.71 -8.86 -5.39
CA PHE A 391 6.88 -9.42 -6.46
C PHE A 391 5.90 -8.38 -7.04
N CYS A 392 5.31 -7.50 -6.23
CA CYS A 392 4.43 -6.44 -6.73
C CYS A 392 5.18 -5.42 -7.59
N VAL A 393 6.41 -5.04 -7.17
CA VAL A 393 7.28 -4.18 -7.98
C VAL A 393 7.67 -4.88 -9.28
N ASN A 394 7.94 -6.19 -9.24
CA ASN A 394 8.28 -6.98 -10.43
C ASN A 394 7.12 -7.01 -11.43
N ILE A 395 5.87 -7.16 -10.96
CA ILE A 395 4.69 -7.03 -11.84
C ILE A 395 4.67 -5.66 -12.52
N TRP A 396 4.84 -4.59 -11.73
CA TRP A 396 4.91 -3.21 -12.26
C TRP A 396 5.95 -3.07 -13.37
N VAL A 397 7.18 -3.49 -13.08
CA VAL A 397 8.30 -3.39 -14.04
C VAL A 397 8.04 -4.18 -15.31
N ASN A 398 7.49 -5.38 -15.19
CA ASN A 398 7.20 -6.22 -16.35
C ASN A 398 6.10 -5.63 -17.22
N LEU A 399 5.03 -5.13 -16.63
CA LEU A 399 3.97 -4.48 -17.39
C LEU A 399 4.50 -3.28 -18.17
N LEU A 400 5.39 -2.47 -17.58
CA LEU A 400 6.05 -1.37 -18.29
C LEU A 400 6.99 -1.86 -19.41
N ASN A 401 7.74 -2.93 -19.17
CA ASN A 401 8.63 -3.50 -20.19
C ASN A 401 7.84 -4.09 -21.36
N GLN A 402 6.73 -4.78 -21.10
CA GLN A 402 5.83 -5.27 -22.14
C GLN A 402 5.28 -4.13 -23.00
N GLN A 403 4.85 -3.02 -22.39
CA GLN A 403 4.43 -1.84 -23.14
C GLN A 403 5.52 -1.26 -24.04
N ARG A 404 6.79 -1.34 -23.61
CA ARG A 404 7.94 -0.83 -24.36
C ARG A 404 8.51 -1.83 -25.38
N GLY A 405 7.92 -3.02 -25.51
CA GLY A 405 8.38 -4.08 -26.40
C GLY A 405 9.69 -4.74 -25.95
N HIS A 406 10.03 -4.64 -24.67
CA HIS A 406 11.18 -5.31 -24.08
C HIS A 406 10.70 -6.61 -23.44
N GLU A 407 11.03 -7.74 -24.03
CA GLU A 407 10.84 -9.05 -23.39
C GLU A 407 11.94 -9.27 -22.36
N ARG A 408 11.56 -9.60 -21.14
CA ARG A 408 12.48 -10.02 -20.09
C ARG A 408 12.47 -11.55 -20.02
N HIS A 409 13.65 -12.17 -20.09
CA HIS A 409 13.77 -13.59 -19.73
C HIS A 409 13.52 -13.76 -18.23
N VAL A 410 12.48 -14.48 -17.89
CA VAL A 410 12.13 -14.80 -16.52
C VAL A 410 12.34 -16.28 -16.30
N GLU A 411 13.01 -16.61 -15.20
CA GLU A 411 13.21 -17.98 -14.79
C GLU A 411 11.86 -18.58 -14.33
N VAL A 412 11.43 -19.63 -15.00
CA VAL A 412 10.16 -20.31 -14.72
C VAL A 412 10.43 -21.46 -13.76
N LEU A 413 9.94 -21.33 -12.51
CA LEU A 413 10.00 -22.41 -11.53
C LEU A 413 8.77 -23.31 -11.68
N ASN A 414 8.95 -24.62 -11.72
CA ASN A 414 7.84 -25.54 -11.59
C ASN A 414 7.31 -25.58 -10.15
N GLY A 415 6.13 -26.16 -9.95
CA GLY A 415 5.47 -26.11 -8.64
C GLY A 415 6.29 -26.73 -7.50
N ASN A 416 7.16 -27.70 -7.75
CA ASN A 416 8.02 -28.33 -6.74
C ASN A 416 9.21 -27.44 -6.40
N GLU A 417 9.85 -26.86 -7.41
CA GLU A 417 10.96 -25.90 -7.23
C GLU A 417 10.47 -24.67 -6.48
N MET A 418 9.27 -24.24 -6.76
CA MET A 418 8.61 -23.14 -6.04
C MET A 418 8.34 -23.49 -4.58
N GLU A 419 7.84 -24.71 -4.28
CA GLU A 419 7.63 -25.17 -2.91
C GLU A 419 8.96 -25.23 -2.14
N GLU A 420 10.02 -25.74 -2.76
CA GLU A 420 11.34 -25.84 -2.17
C GLU A 420 11.95 -24.48 -1.88
N HIS A 421 11.87 -23.55 -2.81
CA HIS A 421 12.35 -22.18 -2.64
C HIS A 421 11.62 -21.43 -1.52
N ILE A 422 10.30 -21.58 -1.43
CA ILE A 422 9.50 -20.98 -0.34
C ILE A 422 9.87 -21.64 1.00
N ARG A 423 10.08 -22.95 1.01
CA ARG A 423 10.47 -23.68 2.21
C ARG A 423 11.82 -23.21 2.73
N GLU A 424 12.79 -23.02 1.86
CA GLU A 424 14.10 -22.50 2.21
C GLU A 424 14.04 -21.08 2.76
N ASP A 425 13.28 -20.19 2.10
CA ASP A 425 13.08 -18.81 2.54
C ASP A 425 12.38 -18.75 3.90
N TYR A 426 11.36 -19.55 4.08
CA TYR A 426 10.66 -19.64 5.38
C TYR A 426 11.60 -20.13 6.49
N LEU A 427 12.38 -21.17 6.22
CA LEU A 427 13.34 -21.72 7.21
C LEU A 427 14.47 -20.74 7.50
N ARG A 428 14.92 -19.94 6.52
CA ARG A 428 15.89 -18.85 6.75
C ARG A 428 15.34 -17.74 7.63
N GLN A 429 14.05 -17.43 7.52
CA GLN A 429 13.43 -16.32 8.27
C GLN A 429 12.96 -16.75 9.67
N PHE A 430 12.49 -17.96 9.83
CA PHE A 430 11.77 -18.43 11.02
C PHE A 430 12.29 -19.73 11.59
N GLY A 431 13.22 -20.41 10.93
CA GLY A 431 13.84 -21.65 11.39
C GLY A 431 14.99 -21.34 12.35
N ASN A 432 14.72 -21.48 13.65
CA ASN A 432 15.73 -21.69 14.70
C ASN A 432 15.60 -23.11 15.21
#